data_8308fbfaf288a3fcd01d39e77734942f
#
_entry.id   8308fbfaf288a3fcd01d39e77734942f
#
_cell.length_a   1.000
_cell.length_b   1.000
_cell.length_c   1.000
_cell.angle_alpha   90.00
_cell.angle_beta   90.00
_cell.angle_gamma   90.00
#
_symmetry.space_group_name_H-M   'P 1'
#
loop_
_entity.id
_entity.type
_entity.pdbx_description
1 polymer ?
#
loop_
_entity_poly.entity_id
_entity_poly.type
_entity_poly.pdbx_seq_one_letter_code
_entity_poly.pdbx_strand_id
1 'polypeptide(L)'
;FNVQIGADKQWIAAHPIHPNSVEALVEYPESYGFTSEILVDTVGYSHNNRAIIQWQSQDQAGIDKEGLLLLFSRQHPPEVSGYRSFLYFFNRLMGTDELAQAFRSNFHIIAYPMMNPDGVEQGHWRHNSKGIDLNRDWEFFRQPETRSVRDALSPLADGRYNVVYGIDFHSTNENVFYPINEEV
;
A
#
# COMPACT_ATOMS: atom_id res chain seq x y z
N PHE A 1 -20.85 -11.97 24.25
CA PHE A 1 -21.11 -10.69 23.58
C PHE A 1 -22.62 -10.51 23.52
N ASN A 2 -23.16 -9.52 24.22
CA ASN A 2 -24.57 -9.15 24.08
C ASN A 2 -24.60 -7.83 23.29
N VAL A 3 -25.18 -7.86 22.10
CA VAL A 3 -25.41 -6.67 21.28
C VAL A 3 -26.87 -6.31 21.38
N GLN A 4 -27.19 -5.10 21.89
CA GLN A 4 -28.55 -4.55 21.80
C GLN A 4 -28.77 -4.03 20.38
N ILE A 5 -29.72 -4.64 19.67
CA ILE A 5 -30.11 -4.22 18.32
C ILE A 5 -31.24 -3.21 18.48
N GLY A 6 -30.97 -1.95 18.16
CA GLY A 6 -31.96 -0.87 18.09
C GLY A 6 -32.69 -0.83 16.77
N ALA A 7 -33.65 0.10 16.63
CA ALA A 7 -34.39 0.32 15.39
C ALA A 7 -33.55 0.96 14.26
N ASP A 8 -32.41 1.55 14.62
CA ASP A 8 -31.52 2.21 13.67
C ASP A 8 -30.50 1.22 13.08
N LYS A 9 -30.00 1.57 11.89
CA LYS A 9 -28.99 0.80 11.19
C LYS A 9 -27.72 0.73 12.04
N GLN A 10 -27.32 -0.47 12.43
CA GLN A 10 -26.13 -0.69 13.25
C GLN A 10 -25.08 -1.49 12.46
N TRP A 11 -23.81 -1.16 12.68
CA TRP A 11 -22.68 -1.82 12.06
C TRP A 11 -21.84 -2.49 13.13
N ILE A 12 -21.54 -3.77 12.92
CA ILE A 12 -20.65 -4.53 13.79
C ILE A 12 -19.39 -4.82 13.00
N ALA A 13 -18.25 -4.36 13.50
CA ALA A 13 -16.96 -4.62 12.91
C ALA A 13 -16.01 -5.21 13.96
N ALA A 14 -15.21 -6.19 13.56
CA ALA A 14 -14.20 -6.80 14.42
C ALA A 14 -13.05 -5.84 14.77
N HIS A 15 -12.81 -4.85 13.92
CA HIS A 15 -11.75 -3.86 14.10
C HIS A 15 -12.22 -2.46 13.65
N PRO A 16 -11.68 -1.38 14.28
CA PRO A 16 -11.87 -0.04 13.75
C PRO A 16 -11.34 0.03 12.31
N ILE A 17 -12.15 0.58 11.43
CA ILE A 17 -11.82 0.74 10.03
C ILE A 17 -11.17 2.13 9.88
N HIS A 18 -9.87 2.20 9.59
CA HIS A 18 -9.10 3.44 9.38
C HIS A 18 -8.03 3.28 8.32
N PRO A 19 -7.69 4.38 7.68
CA PRO A 19 -8.56 5.20 6.85
C PRO A 19 -9.05 4.35 5.68
N ASN A 20 -10.33 4.43 5.37
CA ASN A 20 -10.95 3.57 4.35
C ASN A 20 -11.25 4.28 3.06
N SER A 21 -10.96 5.55 2.97
CA SER A 21 -11.22 6.30 1.74
C SER A 21 -9.91 6.62 1.03
N VAL A 22 -10.01 6.77 -0.28
CA VAL A 22 -8.89 7.22 -1.12
C VAL A 22 -8.45 8.64 -0.71
N GLU A 23 -9.40 9.50 -0.34
CA GLU A 23 -9.14 10.86 0.12
C GLU A 23 -8.24 10.87 1.36
N ALA A 24 -8.53 10.00 2.33
CA ALA A 24 -7.71 9.87 3.53
C ALA A 24 -6.26 9.42 3.23
N LEU A 25 -6.03 8.66 2.15
CA LEU A 25 -4.69 8.30 1.70
C LEU A 25 -3.95 9.46 1.07
N VAL A 26 -4.65 10.34 0.37
CA VAL A 26 -4.06 11.56 -0.20
C VAL A 26 -3.62 12.51 0.91
N GLU A 27 -4.43 12.64 1.96
CA GLU A 27 -4.18 13.52 3.10
C GLU A 27 -3.22 12.95 4.14
N TYR A 28 -2.96 11.62 4.10
CA TYR A 28 -2.18 10.93 5.13
C TYR A 28 -0.78 11.51 5.35
N PRO A 29 0.05 11.75 4.32
CA PRO A 29 1.39 12.31 4.52
C PRO A 29 1.34 13.68 5.18
N GLU A 30 0.38 14.53 4.84
CA GLU A 30 0.19 15.84 5.47
C GLU A 30 -0.22 15.71 6.93
N SER A 31 -1.17 14.85 7.23
CA SER A 31 -1.66 14.60 8.59
C SER A 31 -0.58 14.13 9.56
N TYR A 32 0.49 13.51 9.04
CA TYR A 32 1.63 13.03 9.82
C TYR A 32 2.91 13.87 9.65
N GLY A 33 2.82 15.01 8.95
CA GLY A 33 3.94 15.95 8.81
C GLY A 33 5.01 15.52 7.79
N PHE A 34 4.69 14.64 6.85
CA PHE A 34 5.63 14.11 5.83
C PHE A 34 5.59 14.87 4.50
N THR A 35 4.92 16.00 4.41
CA THR A 35 4.68 16.75 3.17
C THR A 35 5.92 17.14 2.38
N SER A 36 7.04 17.38 3.08
CA SER A 36 8.32 17.70 2.43
C SER A 36 9.12 16.49 1.98
N GLU A 37 8.68 15.30 2.33
CA GLU A 37 9.44 14.07 2.15
C GLU A 37 8.73 13.05 1.26
N ILE A 38 7.42 13.24 1.02
CA ILE A 38 6.57 12.31 0.28
C ILE A 38 5.83 13.04 -0.85
N LEU A 39 5.96 12.49 -2.04
CA LEU A 39 5.07 12.80 -3.16
C LEU A 39 3.89 11.84 -3.12
N VAL A 40 2.69 12.38 -3.28
CA VAL A 40 1.46 11.60 -3.46
C VAL A 40 1.00 11.73 -4.89
N ASP A 41 0.80 10.62 -5.55
CA ASP A 41 0.35 10.60 -6.94
C ASP A 41 -0.81 9.62 -7.13
N THR A 42 -1.61 9.87 -8.17
CA THR A 42 -2.63 8.96 -8.67
C THR A 42 -2.10 8.25 -9.91
N VAL A 43 -1.70 7.00 -9.76
CA VAL A 43 -1.08 6.23 -10.86
C VAL A 43 -2.09 5.53 -11.77
N GLY A 44 -3.35 5.53 -11.40
CA GLY A 44 -4.43 4.95 -12.19
C GLY A 44 -5.73 4.86 -11.41
N TYR A 45 -6.67 4.07 -11.93
CA TYR A 45 -8.00 3.96 -11.37
C TYR A 45 -8.48 2.50 -11.36
N SER A 46 -9.25 2.14 -10.34
CA SER A 46 -9.94 0.86 -10.23
C SER A 46 -11.10 0.75 -11.22
N HIS A 47 -11.76 -0.42 -11.25
CA HIS A 47 -12.96 -0.63 -12.09
C HIS A 47 -14.09 0.37 -11.82
N ASN A 48 -14.24 0.83 -10.57
CA ASN A 48 -15.28 1.79 -10.19
C ASN A 48 -14.72 3.23 -10.12
N ASN A 49 -13.64 3.49 -10.84
CA ASN A 49 -13.02 4.81 -10.98
C ASN A 49 -12.53 5.42 -9.64
N ARG A 50 -12.06 4.58 -8.70
CA ARG A 50 -11.37 5.02 -7.50
C ARG A 50 -9.87 5.07 -7.76
N ALA A 51 -9.21 6.15 -7.33
CA ALA A 51 -7.79 6.34 -7.58
C ALA A 51 -6.94 5.25 -6.89
N ILE A 52 -5.92 4.79 -7.61
CA ILE A 52 -4.81 4.00 -7.06
C ILE A 52 -3.72 4.99 -6.68
N ILE A 53 -3.50 5.10 -5.37
CA ILE A 53 -2.58 6.08 -4.80
C ILE A 53 -1.20 5.47 -4.65
N GLN A 54 -0.19 6.22 -5.06
CA GLN A 54 1.21 5.97 -4.82
C GLN A 54 1.77 7.02 -3.86
N TRP A 55 2.52 6.58 -2.86
CA TRP A 55 3.39 7.41 -2.05
C TRP A 55 4.83 7.16 -2.47
N GLN A 56 5.57 8.22 -2.70
CA GLN A 56 6.96 8.13 -3.15
C GLN A 56 7.84 9.05 -2.31
N SER A 57 8.97 8.54 -1.82
CA SER A 57 9.96 9.39 -1.16
C SER A 57 10.55 10.36 -2.16
N GLN A 58 10.69 11.63 -1.76
CA GLN A 58 11.38 12.62 -2.58
C GLN A 58 12.88 12.33 -2.60
N ASP A 59 13.49 12.46 -3.77
CA ASP A 59 14.93 12.40 -3.89
C ASP A 59 15.55 13.71 -3.38
N GLN A 60 16.52 13.58 -2.49
CA GLN A 60 17.33 14.72 -2.09
C GLN A 60 18.33 15.03 -3.20
N ALA A 61 18.42 16.29 -3.58
CA ALA A 61 19.34 16.72 -4.64
C ALA A 61 20.80 16.31 -4.32
N GLY A 62 21.42 15.61 -5.26
CA GLY A 62 22.82 15.18 -5.15
C GLY A 62 23.03 13.83 -4.46
N ILE A 63 21.98 13.12 -4.09
CA ILE A 63 22.08 11.74 -3.58
C ILE A 63 21.65 10.79 -4.67
N ASP A 64 22.60 9.99 -5.18
CA ASP A 64 22.34 8.91 -6.11
C ASP A 64 21.93 7.66 -5.31
N LYS A 65 20.63 7.32 -5.32
CA LYS A 65 20.09 6.18 -4.60
C LYS A 65 20.01 4.99 -5.55
N GLU A 66 20.75 3.94 -5.24
CA GLU A 66 20.77 2.73 -6.06
C GLU A 66 19.66 1.73 -5.70
N GLY A 67 19.17 1.77 -4.47
CA GLY A 67 18.19 0.81 -3.96
C GLY A 67 16.75 1.32 -4.01
N LEU A 68 15.81 0.43 -4.39
CA LEU A 68 14.37 0.66 -4.36
C LEU A 68 13.70 -0.30 -3.39
N LEU A 69 12.91 0.26 -2.47
CA LEU A 69 11.99 -0.47 -1.60
C LEU A 69 10.56 -0.29 -2.12
N LEU A 70 9.89 -1.40 -2.44
CA LEU A 70 8.49 -1.44 -2.84
C LEU A 70 7.63 -1.94 -1.69
N LEU A 71 6.55 -1.23 -1.37
CA LEU A 71 5.62 -1.57 -0.31
C LEU A 71 4.21 -1.67 -0.86
N PHE A 72 3.52 -2.76 -0.55
CA PHE A 72 2.14 -2.99 -0.96
C PHE A 72 1.25 -3.30 0.23
N SER A 73 -0.01 -2.91 0.17
CA SER A 73 -1.01 -3.25 1.17
C SER A 73 -2.42 -3.28 0.60
N ARG A 74 -3.35 -3.88 1.33
CA ARG A 74 -4.79 -3.91 1.01
C ARG A 74 -5.10 -4.46 -0.38
N GLN A 75 -4.36 -5.47 -0.84
CA GLN A 75 -4.79 -6.31 -1.96
C GLN A 75 -6.09 -7.05 -1.61
N HIS A 76 -6.18 -7.53 -0.35
CA HIS A 76 -7.41 -8.10 0.19
C HIS A 76 -8.08 -7.10 1.16
N PRO A 77 -9.37 -6.78 0.93
CA PRO A 77 -10.07 -5.71 1.64
C PRO A 77 -10.12 -5.81 3.17
N PRO A 78 -10.32 -6.99 3.81
CA PRO A 78 -10.48 -7.08 5.27
C PRO A 78 -9.17 -7.10 6.05
N GLU A 79 -8.01 -7.09 5.38
CA GLU A 79 -6.70 -7.26 6.02
C GLU A 79 -6.22 -5.97 6.72
N VAL A 80 -7.00 -5.52 7.72
CA VAL A 80 -6.77 -4.27 8.44
C VAL A 80 -5.53 -4.33 9.33
N SER A 81 -5.21 -5.48 9.93
CA SER A 81 -4.00 -5.61 10.77
C SER A 81 -2.72 -5.49 9.94
N GLY A 82 -2.68 -6.12 8.77
CA GLY A 82 -1.57 -5.96 7.81
C GLY A 82 -1.42 -4.51 7.35
N TYR A 83 -2.55 -3.84 7.04
CA TYR A 83 -2.54 -2.43 6.70
C TYR A 83 -2.00 -1.53 7.82
N ARG A 84 -2.35 -1.80 9.08
CA ARG A 84 -1.79 -1.07 10.22
C ARG A 84 -0.28 -1.30 10.36
N SER A 85 0.17 -2.53 10.14
CA SER A 85 1.59 -2.86 10.14
C SER A 85 2.32 -2.11 9.02
N PHE A 86 1.72 -2.04 7.83
CA PHE A 86 2.22 -1.21 6.73
C PHE A 86 2.34 0.26 7.14
N LEU A 87 1.30 0.87 7.71
CA LEU A 87 1.33 2.28 8.15
C LEU A 87 2.40 2.52 9.22
N TYR A 88 2.50 1.61 10.21
CA TYR A 88 3.51 1.69 11.24
C TYR A 88 4.93 1.61 10.66
N PHE A 89 5.16 0.66 9.75
CA PHE A 89 6.43 0.48 9.07
C PHE A 89 6.78 1.70 8.22
N PHE A 90 5.83 2.20 7.44
CA PHE A 90 6.00 3.40 6.63
C PHE A 90 6.35 4.62 7.50
N ASN A 91 5.59 4.86 8.58
CA ASN A 91 5.90 5.95 9.52
C ASN A 91 7.29 5.80 10.14
N ARG A 92 7.72 4.57 10.41
CA ARG A 92 9.05 4.31 10.93
C ARG A 92 10.14 4.66 9.92
N LEU A 93 9.92 4.39 8.64
CA LEU A 93 10.83 4.79 7.56
C LEU A 93 10.90 6.31 7.40
N MET A 94 9.78 7.02 7.63
CA MET A 94 9.71 8.48 7.56
C MET A 94 10.16 9.18 8.85
N GLY A 95 10.63 8.45 9.86
CA GLY A 95 11.12 8.97 11.12
C GLY A 95 12.31 9.92 10.98
N THR A 96 12.55 10.71 12.03
CA THR A 96 13.62 11.73 12.05
C THR A 96 14.92 11.24 12.71
N ASP A 97 14.93 10.00 13.22
CA ASP A 97 16.14 9.42 13.82
C ASP A 97 17.18 9.03 12.75
N GLU A 98 18.41 8.82 13.21
CA GLU A 98 19.57 8.55 12.35
C GLU A 98 19.39 7.32 11.46
N LEU A 99 18.73 6.25 11.96
CA LEU A 99 18.50 5.03 11.18
C LEU A 99 17.54 5.27 10.03
N ALA A 100 16.42 5.97 10.28
CA ALA A 100 15.43 6.31 9.26
C ALA A 100 16.05 7.24 8.20
N GLN A 101 16.82 8.24 8.62
CA GLN A 101 17.52 9.14 7.70
C GLN A 101 18.56 8.39 6.87
N ALA A 102 19.39 7.54 7.48
CA ALA A 102 20.38 6.72 6.77
C ALA A 102 19.71 5.78 5.76
N PHE A 103 18.57 5.19 6.13
CA PHE A 103 17.82 4.35 5.20
C PHE A 103 17.35 5.15 3.98
N ARG A 104 16.68 6.28 4.19
CA ARG A 104 16.19 7.14 3.09
C ARG A 104 17.31 7.77 2.25
N SER A 105 18.52 7.88 2.78
CA SER A 105 19.68 8.33 2.00
C SER A 105 20.19 7.29 1.01
N ASN A 106 19.92 6.00 1.26
CA ASN A 106 20.37 4.90 0.42
C ASN A 106 19.27 4.29 -0.46
N PHE A 107 18.00 4.42 -0.04
CA PHE A 107 16.88 3.77 -0.70
C PHE A 107 15.80 4.74 -1.13
N HIS A 108 15.34 4.56 -2.34
CA HIS A 108 14.10 5.15 -2.80
C HIS A 108 12.93 4.30 -2.33
N ILE A 109 11.86 4.93 -1.85
CA ILE A 109 10.69 4.22 -1.31
C ILE A 109 9.49 4.51 -2.18
N ILE A 110 8.83 3.47 -2.67
CA ILE A 110 7.54 3.56 -3.34
C ILE A 110 6.55 2.67 -2.61
N ALA A 111 5.41 3.22 -2.26
CA ALA A 111 4.40 2.53 -1.47
C ALA A 111 3.00 2.68 -2.08
N TYR A 112 2.27 1.58 -2.09
CA TYR A 112 0.88 1.48 -2.54
C TYR A 112 0.00 1.10 -1.34
N PRO A 113 -0.55 2.09 -0.62
CA PRO A 113 -1.24 1.85 0.64
C PRO A 113 -2.56 1.08 0.49
N MET A 114 -3.20 1.15 -0.67
CA MET A 114 -4.47 0.49 -0.92
C MET A 114 -4.59 0.03 -2.37
N MET A 115 -4.27 -1.25 -2.60
CA MET A 115 -4.34 -1.85 -3.93
C MET A 115 -5.77 -2.12 -4.41
N ASN A 116 -6.71 -2.33 -3.50
CA ASN A 116 -8.09 -2.73 -3.80
C ASN A 116 -9.13 -1.76 -3.22
N PRO A 117 -9.18 -0.50 -3.70
CA PRO A 117 -10.08 0.50 -3.14
C PRO A 117 -11.56 0.15 -3.35
N ASP A 118 -11.91 -0.51 -4.44
CA ASP A 118 -13.28 -0.95 -4.70
C ASP A 118 -13.73 -2.02 -3.70
N GLY A 119 -12.89 -3.04 -3.49
CA GLY A 119 -13.20 -4.11 -2.56
C GLY A 119 -13.30 -3.60 -1.12
N VAL A 120 -12.44 -2.65 -0.75
CA VAL A 120 -12.49 -2.01 0.58
C VAL A 120 -13.80 -1.26 0.78
N GLU A 121 -14.19 -0.42 -0.17
CA GLU A 121 -15.43 0.36 -0.11
C GLU A 121 -16.68 -0.53 -0.07
N GLN A 122 -16.66 -1.62 -0.84
CA GLN A 122 -17.79 -2.54 -0.95
C GLN A 122 -17.80 -3.62 0.15
N GLY A 123 -16.78 -3.67 1.00
CA GLY A 123 -16.66 -4.65 2.08
C GLY A 123 -16.46 -6.08 1.57
N HIS A 124 -15.76 -6.27 0.46
CA HIS A 124 -15.46 -7.59 -0.07
C HIS A 124 -14.48 -8.34 0.84
N TRP A 125 -14.62 -9.67 0.86
CA TRP A 125 -13.74 -10.50 1.68
C TRP A 125 -12.32 -10.62 1.09
N ARG A 126 -12.18 -10.72 -0.23
CA ARG A 126 -10.90 -10.99 -0.88
C ARG A 126 -10.71 -10.28 -2.22
N HIS A 127 -11.74 -10.24 -3.03
CA HIS A 127 -11.67 -9.89 -4.45
C HIS A 127 -11.92 -8.39 -4.69
N ASN A 128 -11.52 -7.93 -5.88
CA ASN A 128 -11.90 -6.61 -6.37
C ASN A 128 -13.41 -6.59 -6.80
N SER A 129 -13.89 -5.50 -7.33
CA SER A 129 -15.29 -5.33 -7.75
C SER A 129 -15.72 -6.26 -8.91
N LYS A 130 -14.78 -6.97 -9.54
CA LYS A 130 -15.03 -7.96 -10.60
C LYS A 130 -14.83 -9.40 -10.15
N GLY A 131 -14.66 -9.63 -8.86
CA GLY A 131 -14.49 -10.98 -8.32
C GLY A 131 -13.10 -11.56 -8.54
N ILE A 132 -12.08 -10.74 -8.81
CA ILE A 132 -10.71 -11.18 -9.06
C ILE A 132 -9.84 -10.90 -7.84
N ASP A 133 -9.07 -11.89 -7.43
CA ASP A 133 -8.02 -11.78 -6.44
C ASP A 133 -6.81 -11.05 -7.05
N LEU A 134 -6.52 -9.84 -6.60
CA LEU A 134 -5.41 -9.04 -7.14
C LEU A 134 -4.05 -9.71 -6.91
N ASN A 135 -3.91 -10.46 -5.80
CA ASN A 135 -2.69 -11.22 -5.51
C ASN A 135 -2.51 -12.48 -6.38
N ARG A 136 -3.34 -12.64 -7.42
CA ARG A 136 -3.23 -13.66 -8.47
C ARG A 136 -3.15 -13.06 -9.87
N ASP A 137 -3.04 -11.73 -9.97
CA ASP A 137 -3.03 -11.02 -11.25
C ASP A 137 -1.66 -10.44 -11.64
N TRP A 138 -0.65 -10.55 -10.77
CA TRP A 138 0.69 -9.98 -10.99
C TRP A 138 1.48 -10.61 -12.16
N GLU A 139 1.11 -11.79 -12.61
CA GLU A 139 1.67 -12.38 -13.82
C GLU A 139 1.04 -11.81 -15.10
N PHE A 140 -0.28 -11.51 -15.02
CA PHE A 140 -1.08 -11.20 -16.21
C PHE A 140 -1.43 -9.72 -16.34
N PHE A 141 -1.49 -8.99 -15.24
CA PHE A 141 -1.88 -7.56 -15.19
C PHE A 141 -3.19 -7.27 -15.93
N ARG A 142 -4.20 -8.14 -15.74
CA ARG A 142 -5.50 -8.01 -16.38
C ARG A 142 -6.42 -7.01 -15.69
N GLN A 143 -6.18 -6.79 -14.39
CA GLN A 143 -6.95 -5.85 -13.60
C GLN A 143 -6.37 -4.43 -13.74
N PRO A 144 -7.21 -3.39 -13.76
CA PRO A 144 -6.73 -2.02 -13.85
C PRO A 144 -5.83 -1.64 -12.65
N GLU A 145 -6.11 -2.19 -11.47
CA GLU A 145 -5.36 -1.92 -10.24
C GLU A 145 -3.90 -2.38 -10.36
N THR A 146 -3.65 -3.62 -10.73
CA THR A 146 -2.30 -4.19 -10.90
C THR A 146 -1.59 -3.59 -12.11
N ARG A 147 -2.34 -3.35 -13.21
CA ARG A 147 -1.82 -2.71 -14.41
C ARG A 147 -1.33 -1.29 -14.15
N SER A 148 -2.08 -0.50 -13.37
CA SER A 148 -1.69 0.86 -12.97
C SER A 148 -0.34 0.88 -12.27
N VAL A 149 -0.12 -0.06 -11.35
CA VAL A 149 1.15 -0.20 -10.63
C VAL A 149 2.28 -0.62 -11.59
N ARG A 150 2.05 -1.63 -12.45
CA ARG A 150 3.04 -2.04 -13.45
C ARG A 150 3.45 -0.86 -14.33
N ASP A 151 2.49 -0.09 -14.82
CA ASP A 151 2.74 1.01 -15.74
C ASP A 151 3.47 2.16 -15.03
N ALA A 152 3.18 2.41 -13.75
CA ALA A 152 3.89 3.39 -12.93
C ALA A 152 5.33 2.97 -12.61
N LEU A 153 5.58 1.68 -12.41
CA LEU A 153 6.92 1.15 -12.15
C LEU A 153 7.75 0.92 -13.42
N SER A 154 7.12 0.80 -14.58
CA SER A 154 7.79 0.52 -15.85
C SER A 154 8.94 1.49 -16.20
N PRO A 155 8.82 2.83 -15.99
CA PRO A 155 9.92 3.75 -16.22
C PRO A 155 11.14 3.55 -15.31
N LEU A 156 10.97 2.84 -14.18
CA LEU A 156 12.05 2.54 -13.23
C LEU A 156 12.80 1.25 -13.60
N ALA A 157 12.25 0.46 -14.52
CA ALA A 157 12.87 -0.78 -15.02
C ALA A 157 14.03 -0.53 -16.00
N ASP A 158 14.39 0.73 -16.25
CA ASP A 158 15.52 1.12 -17.11
C ASP A 158 16.91 0.81 -16.51
N GLY A 159 16.93 0.19 -15.32
CA GLY A 159 18.15 -0.14 -14.56
C GLY A 159 18.66 0.98 -13.67
N ARG A 160 17.95 2.10 -13.56
CA ARG A 160 18.31 3.20 -12.67
C ARG A 160 18.25 2.80 -11.19
N TYR A 161 17.27 1.97 -10.83
CA TYR A 161 17.11 1.47 -9.47
C TYR A 161 17.19 -0.05 -9.44
N ASN A 162 17.90 -0.58 -8.45
CA ASN A 162 17.84 -1.99 -8.13
C ASN A 162 16.76 -2.22 -7.08
N VAL A 163 15.73 -3.03 -7.39
CA VAL A 163 14.72 -3.41 -6.41
C VAL A 163 15.38 -4.34 -5.38
N VAL A 164 15.63 -3.80 -4.19
CA VAL A 164 16.30 -4.55 -3.11
C VAL A 164 15.30 -5.33 -2.29
N TYR A 165 14.12 -4.74 -2.02
CA TYR A 165 13.05 -5.37 -1.27
C TYR A 165 11.69 -5.02 -1.85
N GLY A 166 10.82 -6.04 -1.95
CA GLY A 166 9.38 -5.90 -2.12
C GLY A 166 8.67 -6.48 -0.91
N ILE A 167 7.84 -5.72 -0.22
CA ILE A 167 7.10 -6.17 0.95
C ILE A 167 5.61 -5.98 0.70
N ASP A 168 4.87 -7.07 0.77
CA ASP A 168 3.41 -7.08 0.66
C ASP A 168 2.79 -7.42 2.01
N PHE A 169 2.03 -6.47 2.55
CA PHE A 169 1.45 -6.56 3.88
C PHE A 169 0.08 -7.21 3.83
N HIS A 170 0.00 -8.42 4.36
CA HIS A 170 -1.22 -9.21 4.51
C HIS A 170 -1.58 -9.42 5.98
N SER A 171 -2.77 -9.97 6.21
CA SER A 171 -3.19 -10.46 7.53
C SER A 171 -3.42 -11.96 7.47
N THR A 172 -2.78 -12.69 8.39
CA THR A 172 -2.98 -14.12 8.60
C THR A 172 -3.31 -14.40 10.06
N ASN A 173 -3.71 -15.63 10.40
CA ASN A 173 -3.96 -16.04 11.78
C ASN A 173 -2.67 -16.21 12.60
N GLU A 174 -1.53 -16.24 11.94
CA GLU A 174 -0.21 -16.41 12.52
C GLU A 174 0.73 -15.33 12.00
N ASN A 175 1.76 -14.98 12.77
CA ASN A 175 2.82 -14.08 12.31
C ASN A 175 3.77 -14.86 11.40
N VAL A 176 3.64 -14.68 10.11
CA VAL A 176 4.41 -15.43 9.10
C VAL A 176 5.06 -14.46 8.12
N PHE A 177 6.31 -14.74 7.77
CA PHE A 177 6.99 -14.16 6.61
C PHE A 177 7.14 -15.23 5.53
N TYR A 178 6.76 -14.91 4.32
CA TYR A 178 6.95 -15.77 3.15
C TYR A 178 8.08 -15.20 2.29
N PRO A 179 9.36 -15.54 2.54
CA PRO A 179 10.44 -15.13 1.66
C PRO A 179 10.30 -15.86 0.31
N ILE A 180 10.43 -15.11 -0.77
CA ILE A 180 10.56 -15.70 -2.10
C ILE A 180 12.02 -16.16 -2.23
N ASN A 181 12.24 -17.45 -2.47
CA ASN A 181 13.59 -17.97 -2.75
C ASN A 181 14.03 -17.50 -4.14
N GLU A 182 15.30 -17.14 -4.28
CA GLU A 182 15.91 -16.70 -5.54
C GLU A 182 16.02 -17.81 -6.62
N GLU A 183 15.55 -19.01 -6.33
CA GLU A 183 15.58 -20.16 -7.25
C GLU A 183 14.23 -20.36 -7.96
N VAL A 184 13.71 -19.31 -8.62
CA VAL A 184 12.56 -19.45 -9.55
C VAL A 184 12.94 -18.94 -10.92
#